data_edf413b644ffc7f125a50571adcc04a8
#
_entry.id   edf413b644ffc7f125a50571adcc04a8
#
_cell.length_a   1.000
_cell.length_b   1.000
_cell.length_c   1.000
_cell.angle_alpha   90.00
_cell.angle_beta   90.00
_cell.angle_gamma   90.00
#
_symmetry.space_group_name_H-M   'P 1'
#
loop_
_entity.id
_entity.type
_entity.pdbx_description
1 polymer ?
#
loop_
_entity_poly.entity_id
_entity_poly.type
_entity_poly.pdbx_seq_one_letter_code
_entity_poly.pdbx_strand_id
1 'polypeptide(L)'
;DTSRIVRYMWYAFGGIVVLVVAAFAMIAWGWIGYMPPIEDMENPKDKFASEIYSSDMEVIGRFYQSKSNRVYVHYDEISPYLVNALIATEDIRFKDHSGIDVKALFRAFIKRGLLFQKSAGGGSTITQQLAKLLYSPNADNVVERLFQKPQEWVIAVQLERFYTKEEIVNMYLNHFDFLNNAVGIQSAAYIYFHTTPDKLKIEEAATLVGMCKNPSYYNPRRFNERTRGRRNTVLNQMYKAKYITKAELDSLQALPLELKYTRVDHKEGLAPYFREQLRLMMTAKKPVKSEYRGWEAQKFIDDSIAWANNPLYGWCEKNVKADGTKYNIYTDGLKIYTTLDAQMQRYAEEAVEKHLGGYLQPRFFAEKKGRSYAPFSRSITREEREAILDRAMKQSDRYRAMKASGASDEQIRKAFITPVEMQVFSYQGSIDTIMSPLDSIRYQKSFLRVGFMSMDCLLYTSPSPRDS
;
A
#
# COMPACT_ATOMS: atom_id res chain seq x y z
N ASP A 1 7.22 20.79 63.00
CA ASP A 1 6.96 19.56 62.21
C ASP A 1 6.95 19.74 60.69
N THR A 2 6.93 20.93 60.16
CA THR A 2 7.03 21.24 58.73
C THR A 2 8.29 20.65 58.06
N SER A 3 9.42 20.66 58.78
CA SER A 3 10.69 20.10 58.25
C SER A 3 10.67 18.58 58.06
N ARG A 4 9.93 17.83 58.88
CA ARG A 4 9.72 16.37 58.70
C ARG A 4 8.82 16.09 57.53
N ILE A 5 7.73 16.85 57.33
CA ILE A 5 6.83 16.70 56.20
C ILE A 5 7.58 16.96 54.88
N VAL A 6 8.36 18.05 54.81
CA VAL A 6 9.17 18.40 53.64
C VAL A 6 10.20 17.27 53.34
N ARG A 7 10.83 16.70 54.38
CA ARG A 7 11.76 15.57 54.20
C ARG A 7 11.07 14.31 53.63
N TYR A 8 9.89 13.96 54.15
CA TYR A 8 9.12 12.84 53.62
C TYR A 8 8.63 13.10 52.19
N MET A 9 8.26 14.34 51.86
CA MET A 9 7.94 14.71 50.47
C MET A 9 9.14 14.52 49.54
N TRP A 10 10.37 14.89 49.98
CA TRP A 10 11.58 14.66 49.20
C TRP A 10 11.93 13.18 49.08
N TYR A 11 11.74 12.37 50.10
CA TYR A 11 11.91 10.92 50.00
C TYR A 11 10.89 10.27 49.10
N ALA A 12 9.63 10.68 49.17
CA ALA A 12 8.58 10.21 48.25
C ALA A 12 8.88 10.60 46.81
N PHE A 13 9.27 11.85 46.58
CA PHE A 13 9.69 12.32 45.26
C PHE A 13 10.89 11.55 44.74
N GLY A 14 11.93 11.38 45.55
CA GLY A 14 13.12 10.56 45.15
C GLY A 14 12.75 9.12 44.85
N GLY A 15 11.89 8.51 45.66
CA GLY A 15 11.36 7.16 45.42
C GLY A 15 10.62 7.05 44.08
N ILE A 16 9.75 8.03 43.77
CA ILE A 16 9.04 8.08 42.47
C ILE A 16 10.03 8.21 41.31
N VAL A 17 11.05 9.08 41.44
CA VAL A 17 12.07 9.24 40.39
C VAL A 17 12.81 7.94 40.14
N VAL A 18 13.24 7.24 41.23
CA VAL A 18 13.93 5.92 41.13
C VAL A 18 13.03 4.89 40.46
N LEU A 19 11.75 4.82 40.81
CA LEU A 19 10.80 3.89 40.19
C LEU A 19 10.61 4.19 38.69
N VAL A 20 10.51 5.45 38.30
CA VAL A 20 10.39 5.85 36.90
C VAL A 20 11.67 5.46 36.13
N VAL A 21 12.86 5.76 36.66
CA VAL A 21 14.14 5.39 36.04
C VAL A 21 14.26 3.86 35.92
N ALA A 22 13.92 3.12 36.97
CA ALA A 22 13.93 1.66 36.93
C ALA A 22 12.94 1.11 35.87
N ALA A 23 11.74 1.67 35.75
CA ALA A 23 10.78 1.27 34.71
C ALA A 23 11.33 1.51 33.30
N PHE A 24 11.94 2.67 33.02
CA PHE A 24 12.58 2.94 31.73
C PHE A 24 13.78 2.02 31.47
N ALA A 25 14.58 1.69 32.49
CA ALA A 25 15.67 0.73 32.37
C ALA A 25 15.15 -0.68 32.01
N MET A 26 14.10 -1.13 32.69
CA MET A 26 13.47 -2.43 32.38
C MET A 26 12.88 -2.48 30.95
N ILE A 27 12.31 -1.37 30.48
CA ILE A 27 11.84 -1.27 29.09
C ILE A 27 13.03 -1.31 28.12
N ALA A 28 14.11 -0.56 28.40
CA ALA A 28 15.30 -0.52 27.54
C ALA A 28 16.02 -1.89 27.45
N TRP A 29 15.94 -2.71 28.50
CA TRP A 29 16.47 -4.08 28.51
C TRP A 29 15.48 -5.13 27.96
N GLY A 30 14.30 -4.71 27.53
CA GLY A 30 13.28 -5.62 26.97
C GLY A 30 12.56 -6.51 28.00
N TRP A 31 12.66 -6.18 29.30
CA TRP A 31 11.94 -6.91 30.35
C TRP A 31 10.46 -6.54 30.41
N ILE A 32 10.12 -5.35 29.97
CA ILE A 32 8.72 -4.87 29.88
C ILE A 32 8.44 -4.46 28.43
N GLY A 33 7.57 -5.22 27.77
CA GLY A 33 7.14 -4.99 26.39
C GLY A 33 8.16 -5.44 25.34
N TYR A 34 7.81 -5.25 24.05
CA TYR A 34 8.68 -5.60 22.94
C TYR A 34 9.71 -4.50 22.68
N MET A 35 10.99 -4.85 22.76
CA MET A 35 12.10 -4.02 22.33
C MET A 35 12.72 -4.67 21.09
N PRO A 36 12.73 -4.00 19.93
CA PRO A 36 13.36 -4.57 18.74
C PRO A 36 14.86 -4.78 18.97
N PRO A 37 15.43 -5.83 18.40
CA PRO A 37 16.88 -6.04 18.38
C PRO A 37 17.62 -4.84 17.76
N ILE A 38 18.85 -4.60 18.17
CA ILE A 38 19.65 -3.49 17.63
C ILE A 38 19.84 -3.64 16.13
N GLU A 39 20.06 -4.87 15.65
CA GLU A 39 20.21 -5.20 14.24
C GLU A 39 18.97 -4.82 13.40
N ASP A 40 17.77 -4.99 13.96
CA ASP A 40 16.53 -4.60 13.30
C ASP A 40 16.30 -3.07 13.32
N MET A 41 16.92 -2.36 14.29
CA MET A 41 16.90 -0.90 14.35
C MET A 41 17.99 -0.27 13.47
N GLU A 42 19.14 -0.92 13.31
CA GLU A 42 20.21 -0.48 12.40
C GLU A 42 19.85 -0.75 10.93
N ASN A 43 19.08 -1.80 10.65
CA ASN A 43 18.64 -2.18 9.32
C ASN A 43 17.16 -2.57 9.35
N PRO A 44 16.23 -1.63 9.37
CA PRO A 44 14.80 -1.94 9.32
C PRO A 44 14.49 -2.78 8.09
N LYS A 45 13.94 -3.98 8.29
CA LYS A 45 13.52 -4.85 7.17
C LYS A 45 12.28 -4.24 6.50
N ASP A 46 12.53 -3.36 5.56
CA ASP A 46 11.48 -2.70 4.80
C ASP A 46 10.82 -3.65 3.80
N LYS A 47 9.50 -3.58 3.74
CA LYS A 47 8.71 -4.30 2.73
C LYS A 47 8.38 -3.35 1.60
N PHE A 48 9.09 -3.50 0.49
CA PHE A 48 8.89 -2.68 -0.70
C PHE A 48 8.14 -3.45 -1.78
N ALA A 49 7.27 -2.74 -2.49
CA ALA A 49 6.66 -3.26 -3.69
C ALA A 49 7.72 -3.52 -4.77
N SER A 50 7.60 -4.63 -5.49
CA SER A 50 8.44 -4.86 -6.67
C SER A 50 7.88 -4.10 -7.87
N GLU A 51 8.75 -3.44 -8.62
CA GLU A 51 8.41 -2.67 -9.81
C GLU A 51 8.72 -3.44 -11.09
N ILE A 52 7.85 -3.30 -12.08
CA ILE A 52 8.00 -3.92 -13.39
C ILE A 52 8.26 -2.81 -14.40
N TYR A 53 9.37 -2.91 -15.08
CA TYR A 53 9.84 -1.93 -16.07
C TYR A 53 9.67 -2.48 -17.48
N SER A 54 9.23 -1.64 -18.40
CA SER A 54 9.29 -1.86 -19.84
C SER A 54 10.72 -1.72 -20.38
N SER A 55 10.92 -2.03 -21.66
CA SER A 55 12.21 -1.86 -22.35
C SER A 55 12.67 -0.40 -22.43
N ASP A 56 11.73 0.53 -22.45
CA ASP A 56 11.93 1.97 -22.42
C ASP A 56 11.98 2.57 -20.99
N MET A 57 12.19 1.70 -19.99
CA MET A 57 12.39 2.05 -18.56
C MET A 57 11.18 2.73 -17.90
N GLU A 58 9.99 2.59 -18.46
CA GLU A 58 8.75 3.04 -17.83
C GLU A 58 8.23 1.98 -16.85
N VAL A 59 7.70 2.39 -15.70
CA VAL A 59 7.06 1.48 -14.75
C VAL A 59 5.66 1.11 -15.26
N ILE A 60 5.51 -0.12 -15.73
CA ILE A 60 4.24 -0.64 -16.26
C ILE A 60 3.33 -1.24 -15.19
N GLY A 61 3.85 -1.50 -14.00
CA GLY A 61 3.09 -2.00 -12.86
C GLY A 61 3.94 -2.38 -11.67
N ARG A 62 3.26 -2.79 -10.59
CA ARG A 62 3.90 -3.15 -9.33
C ARG A 62 3.27 -4.41 -8.74
N PHE A 63 4.11 -5.23 -8.06
CA PHE A 63 3.63 -6.31 -7.21
C PHE A 63 3.76 -5.89 -5.76
N TYR A 64 2.65 -5.93 -5.02
CA TYR A 64 2.61 -5.59 -3.60
C TYR A 64 1.55 -6.40 -2.87
N GLN A 65 1.75 -6.62 -1.58
CA GLN A 65 0.70 -7.13 -0.71
C GLN A 65 -0.23 -5.98 -0.30
N SER A 66 -1.50 -6.27 -0.07
CA SER A 66 -2.44 -5.34 0.56
C SER A 66 -1.79 -4.67 1.77
N LYS A 67 -1.58 -3.36 1.73
CA LYS A 67 -0.82 -2.50 2.66
C LYS A 67 0.71 -2.41 2.46
N SER A 68 1.27 -2.90 1.36
CA SER A 68 2.72 -2.86 1.09
C SER A 68 3.06 -2.23 -0.26
N ASN A 69 2.21 -1.34 -0.79
CA ASN A 69 2.52 -0.61 -2.03
C ASN A 69 3.53 0.51 -1.75
N ARG A 70 4.68 0.14 -1.16
CA ARG A 70 5.78 1.06 -0.86
C ARG A 70 6.78 1.02 -2.00
N VAL A 71 7.10 2.19 -2.51
CA VAL A 71 8.26 2.44 -3.35
C VAL A 71 9.17 3.36 -2.56
N TYR A 72 10.40 2.95 -2.36
CA TYR A 72 11.37 3.75 -1.62
C TYR A 72 11.77 4.99 -2.42
N VAL A 73 11.82 6.12 -1.76
CA VAL A 73 12.27 7.40 -2.30
C VAL A 73 13.46 7.87 -1.47
N HIS A 74 14.54 8.27 -2.08
CA HIS A 74 15.66 8.87 -1.39
C HIS A 74 15.32 10.29 -0.93
N TYR A 75 16.01 10.78 0.09
CA TYR A 75 15.70 12.08 0.69
C TYR A 75 15.84 13.24 -0.30
N ASP A 76 16.79 13.17 -1.19
CA ASP A 76 17.05 14.15 -2.28
C ASP A 76 15.96 14.15 -3.37
N GLU A 77 15.15 13.10 -3.45
CA GLU A 77 13.99 12.99 -4.33
C GLU A 77 12.70 13.49 -3.67
N ILE A 78 12.77 14.06 -2.47
CA ILE A 78 11.60 14.58 -1.73
C ILE A 78 11.58 16.12 -1.82
N SER A 79 10.40 16.66 -2.18
CA SER A 79 10.21 18.12 -2.21
C SER A 79 10.54 18.75 -0.87
N PRO A 80 11.38 19.81 -0.86
CA PRO A 80 11.66 20.58 0.36
C PRO A 80 10.40 21.15 1.02
N TYR A 81 9.35 21.43 0.24
CA TYR A 81 8.06 21.90 0.76
C TYR A 81 7.40 20.85 1.65
N LEU A 82 7.53 19.57 1.29
CA LEU A 82 6.95 18.49 2.09
C LEU A 82 7.69 18.33 3.42
N VAL A 83 9.02 18.34 3.40
CA VAL A 83 9.85 18.27 4.61
C VAL A 83 9.57 19.46 5.54
N ASN A 84 9.53 20.67 4.99
CA ASN A 84 9.23 21.87 5.74
C ASN A 84 7.80 21.87 6.34
N ALA A 85 6.82 21.40 5.57
CA ALA A 85 5.44 21.24 6.04
C ALA A 85 5.36 20.25 7.20
N LEU A 86 6.05 19.12 7.11
CA LEU A 86 6.08 18.08 8.14
C LEU A 86 6.71 18.63 9.43
N ILE A 87 7.90 19.21 9.34
CA ILE A 87 8.63 19.77 10.50
C ILE A 87 7.81 20.91 11.14
N ALA A 88 7.28 21.84 10.35
CA ALA A 88 6.49 22.95 10.86
C ALA A 88 5.23 22.51 11.62
N THR A 89 4.64 21.38 11.18
CA THR A 89 3.33 20.94 11.70
C THR A 89 3.46 19.95 12.83
N GLU A 90 4.33 18.96 12.70
CA GLU A 90 4.42 17.85 13.65
C GLU A 90 5.50 18.09 14.70
N ASP A 91 6.62 18.74 14.34
CA ASP A 91 7.78 18.87 15.23
C ASP A 91 8.68 20.05 14.88
N ILE A 92 8.24 21.26 15.21
CA ILE A 92 8.96 22.52 14.86
C ILE A 92 10.39 22.59 15.41
N ARG A 93 10.69 21.83 16.46
CA ARG A 93 12.02 21.75 17.08
C ARG A 93 12.74 20.45 16.80
N PHE A 94 12.38 19.79 15.72
CA PHE A 94 12.91 18.48 15.33
C PHE A 94 14.46 18.43 15.33
N LYS A 95 15.10 19.53 14.92
CA LYS A 95 16.57 19.65 14.89
C LYS A 95 17.21 19.87 16.27
N ASP A 96 16.42 20.23 17.30
CA ASP A 96 16.92 20.69 18.60
C ASP A 96 16.88 19.63 19.70
N HIS A 97 16.37 18.45 19.42
CA HIS A 97 16.25 17.36 20.40
C HIS A 97 16.67 16.00 19.83
N SER A 98 16.93 15.02 20.69
CA SER A 98 17.31 13.65 20.34
C SER A 98 16.18 12.66 20.63
N GLY A 99 15.12 12.68 19.81
CA GLY A 99 13.97 11.78 19.90
C GLY A 99 12.84 12.23 20.82
N ILE A 100 13.15 12.97 21.88
CA ILE A 100 12.15 13.47 22.86
C ILE A 100 12.28 14.98 23.01
N ASP A 101 11.19 15.71 22.73
CA ASP A 101 11.09 17.13 23.00
C ASP A 101 10.53 17.40 24.40
N VAL A 102 11.42 17.47 25.40
CA VAL A 102 11.04 17.68 26.81
C VAL A 102 10.27 18.99 26.99
N LYS A 103 10.63 20.07 26.28
CA LYS A 103 9.93 21.36 26.36
C LYS A 103 8.51 21.26 25.79
N ALA A 104 8.31 20.51 24.71
CA ALA A 104 6.96 20.28 24.16
C ALA A 104 6.13 19.40 25.08
N LEU A 105 6.71 18.35 25.69
CA LEU A 105 6.05 17.52 26.69
C LEU A 105 5.59 18.33 27.88
N PHE A 106 6.45 19.16 28.46
CA PHE A 106 6.12 20.00 29.59
C PHE A 106 5.02 21.01 29.25
N ARG A 107 5.11 21.64 28.07
CA ARG A 107 4.06 22.54 27.56
C ARG A 107 2.72 21.81 27.38
N ALA A 108 2.74 20.61 26.83
CA ALA A 108 1.53 19.80 26.62
C ALA A 108 0.92 19.38 27.97
N PHE A 109 1.75 19.00 28.95
CA PHE A 109 1.32 18.64 30.30
C PHE A 109 0.61 19.81 30.98
N ILE A 110 1.21 21.02 30.98
CA ILE A 110 0.59 22.19 31.57
C ILE A 110 -0.70 22.58 30.86
N LYS A 111 -0.67 22.73 29.53
CA LYS A 111 -1.83 23.23 28.76
C LYS A 111 -2.98 22.23 28.72
N ARG A 112 -2.70 20.94 28.54
CA ARG A 112 -3.75 19.90 28.46
C ARG A 112 -4.10 19.33 29.83
N GLY A 113 -3.10 19.10 30.70
CA GLY A 113 -3.30 18.46 31.99
C GLY A 113 -3.85 19.43 33.04
N LEU A 114 -3.25 20.63 33.18
CA LEU A 114 -3.64 21.60 34.19
C LEU A 114 -4.67 22.61 33.71
N LEU A 115 -4.54 23.09 32.45
CA LEU A 115 -5.42 24.14 31.92
C LEU A 115 -6.56 23.60 31.03
N PHE A 116 -6.67 22.27 30.86
CA PHE A 116 -7.71 21.59 30.07
C PHE A 116 -7.91 22.13 28.65
N GLN A 117 -6.89 22.76 28.07
CA GLN A 117 -6.94 23.32 26.72
C GLN A 117 -6.81 22.21 25.66
N LYS A 118 -7.93 21.75 25.11
CA LYS A 118 -7.98 20.70 24.05
C LYS A 118 -7.25 21.07 22.75
N SER A 119 -7.07 22.37 22.48
CA SER A 119 -6.41 22.91 21.27
C SER A 119 -4.88 22.95 21.38
N ALA A 120 -4.29 22.68 22.55
CA ALA A 120 -2.84 22.64 22.71
C ALA A 120 -2.25 21.52 21.83
N GLY A 121 -1.24 21.85 21.01
CA GLY A 121 -0.55 20.90 20.12
C GLY A 121 -0.05 19.65 20.84
N GLY A 122 0.20 18.57 20.11
CA GLY A 122 0.76 17.33 20.65
C GLY A 122 2.19 17.51 21.18
N GLY A 123 2.63 16.63 22.06
CA GLY A 123 4.01 16.56 22.54
C GLY A 123 4.81 15.41 21.94
N SER A 124 4.28 14.73 20.90
CA SER A 124 4.99 13.64 20.21
C SER A 124 5.87 14.19 19.10
N THR A 125 7.09 13.68 18.99
CA THR A 125 8.06 14.03 17.96
C THR A 125 7.87 13.18 16.70
N ILE A 126 8.46 13.59 15.57
CA ILE A 126 8.50 12.79 14.32
C ILE A 126 9.15 11.44 14.60
N THR A 127 10.25 11.40 15.36
CA THR A 127 10.96 10.17 15.70
C THR A 127 10.11 9.21 16.54
N GLN A 128 9.31 9.73 17.49
CA GLN A 128 8.36 8.91 18.24
C GLN A 128 7.24 8.36 17.36
N GLN A 129 6.76 9.15 16.40
CA GLN A 129 5.78 8.67 15.43
C GLN A 129 6.38 7.59 14.51
N LEU A 130 7.64 7.73 14.09
CA LEU A 130 8.37 6.71 13.35
C LEU A 130 8.55 5.43 14.17
N ALA A 131 8.98 5.53 15.43
CA ALA A 131 9.09 4.39 16.34
C ALA A 131 7.77 3.62 16.45
N LYS A 132 6.66 4.35 16.54
CA LYS A 132 5.33 3.75 16.52
C LYS A 132 5.01 3.04 15.20
N LEU A 133 5.32 3.65 14.06
CA LEU A 133 5.03 3.08 12.74
C LEU A 133 5.81 1.77 12.50
N LEU A 134 7.07 1.72 12.95
CA LEU A 134 7.97 0.58 12.70
C LEU A 134 7.75 -0.57 13.70
N TYR A 135 7.56 -0.25 15.00
CA TYR A 135 7.76 -1.23 16.06
C TYR A 135 6.59 -1.37 17.05
N SER A 136 5.56 -0.53 16.96
CA SER A 136 4.42 -0.63 17.88
C SER A 136 3.25 -1.34 17.20
N PRO A 137 2.97 -2.60 17.56
CA PRO A 137 1.75 -3.28 17.12
C PRO A 137 0.50 -2.56 17.68
N ASN A 138 -0.65 -2.78 17.07
CA ASN A 138 -1.90 -2.29 17.65
C ASN A 138 -2.10 -2.91 19.03
N ALA A 139 -2.24 -2.07 20.06
CA ALA A 139 -2.52 -2.56 21.41
C ALA A 139 -3.95 -3.09 21.51
N ASP A 140 -4.09 -4.31 21.98
CA ASP A 140 -5.38 -4.97 22.13
C ASP A 140 -6.09 -4.57 23.42
N ASN A 141 -5.33 -4.04 24.40
CA ASN A 141 -5.88 -3.65 25.71
C ASN A 141 -5.30 -2.32 26.25
N VAL A 142 -5.97 -1.80 27.31
CA VAL A 142 -5.60 -0.50 27.92
C VAL A 142 -4.23 -0.53 28.59
N VAL A 143 -3.83 -1.69 29.13
CA VAL A 143 -2.53 -1.84 29.83
C VAL A 143 -1.38 -1.78 28.82
N GLU A 144 -1.49 -2.45 27.70
CA GLU A 144 -0.51 -2.37 26.61
C GLU A 144 -0.35 -0.93 26.10
N ARG A 145 -1.47 -0.21 25.93
CA ARG A 145 -1.42 1.22 25.52
C ARG A 145 -0.67 2.10 26.51
N LEU A 146 -0.76 1.79 27.79
CA LEU A 146 -0.06 2.56 28.83
C LEU A 146 1.46 2.40 28.71
N PHE A 147 1.94 1.19 28.38
CA PHE A 147 3.36 0.91 28.22
C PHE A 147 3.91 1.24 26.82
N GLN A 148 3.07 1.32 25.80
CA GLN A 148 3.50 1.67 24.44
C GLN A 148 4.21 3.03 24.38
N LYS A 149 3.71 4.04 25.09
CA LYS A 149 4.27 5.40 25.00
C LYS A 149 5.70 5.50 25.56
N PRO A 150 6.01 4.95 26.73
CA PRO A 150 7.39 4.81 27.20
C PRO A 150 8.30 4.02 26.25
N GLN A 151 7.79 2.95 25.64
CA GLN A 151 8.54 2.17 24.62
C GLN A 151 8.88 3.00 23.39
N GLU A 152 7.90 3.72 22.83
CA GLU A 152 8.10 4.65 21.72
C GLU A 152 9.20 5.68 22.05
N TRP A 153 9.28 6.15 23.29
CA TRP A 153 10.30 7.11 23.71
C TRP A 153 11.70 6.48 23.74
N VAL A 154 11.83 5.28 24.28
CA VAL A 154 13.13 4.57 24.32
C VAL A 154 13.60 4.25 22.89
N ILE A 155 12.70 3.73 22.04
CA ILE A 155 13.03 3.42 20.64
C ILE A 155 13.38 4.72 19.89
N ALA A 156 12.66 5.80 20.09
CA ALA A 156 12.94 7.07 19.44
C ALA A 156 14.34 7.62 19.79
N VAL A 157 14.75 7.51 21.05
CA VAL A 157 16.12 7.90 21.47
C VAL A 157 17.17 7.01 20.83
N GLN A 158 16.90 5.72 20.67
CA GLN A 158 17.81 4.80 20.01
C GLN A 158 17.91 5.08 18.51
N LEU A 159 16.79 5.31 17.81
CA LEU A 159 16.79 5.68 16.40
C LEU A 159 17.62 6.94 16.13
N GLU A 160 17.55 7.95 16.98
CA GLU A 160 18.38 9.16 16.85
C GLU A 160 19.89 8.95 17.10
N ARG A 161 20.29 7.76 17.60
CA ARG A 161 21.71 7.39 17.68
C ARG A 161 22.22 6.75 16.40
N PHE A 162 21.34 6.04 15.67
CA PHE A 162 21.71 5.30 14.46
C PHE A 162 21.49 6.12 13.19
N TYR A 163 20.50 7.04 13.20
CA TYR A 163 20.05 7.75 12.00
C TYR A 163 20.16 9.25 12.15
N THR A 164 20.51 9.91 11.06
CA THR A 164 20.46 11.36 10.93
C THR A 164 19.00 11.86 10.91
N LYS A 165 18.81 13.15 11.13
CA LYS A 165 17.49 13.79 11.04
C LYS A 165 16.84 13.63 9.65
N GLU A 166 17.64 13.66 8.60
CA GLU A 166 17.20 13.48 7.23
C GLU A 166 16.74 12.06 6.97
N GLU A 167 17.49 11.05 7.43
CA GLU A 167 17.11 9.65 7.34
C GLU A 167 15.84 9.34 8.13
N ILE A 168 15.65 9.94 9.32
CA ILE A 168 14.44 9.78 10.13
C ILE A 168 13.21 10.34 9.40
N VAL A 169 13.29 11.53 8.81
CA VAL A 169 12.22 12.11 8.00
C VAL A 169 11.94 11.25 6.78
N ASN A 170 13.00 10.78 6.12
CA ASN A 170 12.90 9.92 4.95
C ASN A 170 12.18 8.60 5.28
N MET A 171 12.61 7.91 6.35
CA MET A 171 11.95 6.70 6.83
C MET A 171 10.48 6.96 7.19
N TYR A 172 10.18 8.06 7.88
CA TYR A 172 8.81 8.41 8.26
C TYR A 172 7.91 8.54 7.02
N LEU A 173 8.34 9.30 6.02
CA LEU A 173 7.57 9.55 4.80
C LEU A 173 7.43 8.29 3.93
N ASN A 174 8.43 7.43 3.90
CA ASN A 174 8.37 6.16 3.18
C ASN A 174 7.48 5.11 3.87
N HIS A 175 7.27 5.20 5.20
CA HIS A 175 6.50 4.19 5.94
C HIS A 175 5.06 4.60 6.22
N PHE A 176 4.72 5.88 6.13
CA PHE A 176 3.40 6.36 6.50
C PHE A 176 2.32 5.86 5.53
N ASP A 177 1.21 5.34 6.09
CA ASP A 177 0.05 4.87 5.32
C ASP A 177 -0.95 6.02 5.12
N PHE A 178 -1.00 6.56 3.90
CA PHE A 178 -1.94 7.60 3.50
C PHE A 178 -3.31 7.06 3.07
N LEU A 179 -3.57 5.76 3.28
CA LEU A 179 -4.78 5.05 2.84
C LEU A 179 -4.95 4.96 1.30
N ASN A 180 -6.05 4.35 0.86
CA ASN A 180 -6.36 4.15 -0.58
C ASN A 180 -5.20 3.49 -1.36
N ASN A 181 -4.49 2.53 -0.75
CA ASN A 181 -3.28 1.88 -1.27
C ASN A 181 -2.06 2.81 -1.41
N ALA A 182 -2.10 4.01 -0.83
CA ALA A 182 -1.01 4.97 -0.83
C ALA A 182 -0.12 4.77 0.41
N VAL A 183 0.73 3.75 0.40
CA VAL A 183 1.71 3.52 1.46
C VAL A 183 3.06 4.10 1.03
N GLY A 184 3.57 5.03 1.84
CA GLY A 184 4.74 5.84 1.51
C GLY A 184 4.44 7.02 0.59
N ILE A 185 5.37 7.97 0.58
CA ILE A 185 5.19 9.27 -0.07
C ILE A 185 5.13 9.17 -1.60
N GLN A 186 5.88 8.25 -2.21
CA GLN A 186 5.83 8.02 -3.66
C GLN A 186 4.43 7.62 -4.11
N SER A 187 3.87 6.63 -3.44
CA SER A 187 2.52 6.16 -3.74
C SER A 187 1.47 7.23 -3.45
N ALA A 188 1.65 8.03 -2.38
CA ALA A 188 0.73 9.10 -2.04
C ALA A 188 0.73 10.25 -3.06
N ALA A 189 1.91 10.71 -3.49
CA ALA A 189 2.04 11.74 -4.51
C ALA A 189 1.40 11.30 -5.83
N TYR A 190 1.64 10.06 -6.24
CA TYR A 190 1.06 9.52 -7.46
C TYR A 190 -0.46 9.33 -7.36
N ILE A 191 -0.95 8.71 -6.28
CA ILE A 191 -2.38 8.37 -6.14
C ILE A 191 -3.25 9.61 -5.98
N TYR A 192 -2.82 10.60 -5.20
CA TYR A 192 -3.65 11.77 -4.93
C TYR A 192 -3.47 12.91 -5.93
N PHE A 193 -2.27 13.06 -6.53
CA PHE A 193 -1.92 14.21 -7.36
C PHE A 193 -1.34 13.88 -8.72
N HIS A 194 -1.15 12.59 -9.04
CA HIS A 194 -0.55 12.10 -10.28
C HIS A 194 0.81 12.76 -10.57
N THR A 195 1.65 12.81 -9.54
CA THR A 195 2.97 13.45 -9.57
C THR A 195 4.00 12.62 -8.78
N THR A 196 5.26 13.04 -8.82
CA THR A 196 6.35 12.47 -8.04
C THR A 196 6.62 13.31 -6.78
N PRO A 197 7.25 12.77 -5.71
CA PRO A 197 7.49 13.49 -4.46
C PRO A 197 8.32 14.77 -4.60
N ASP A 198 9.27 14.81 -5.54
CA ASP A 198 10.11 15.98 -5.85
C ASP A 198 9.31 17.15 -6.47
N LYS A 199 8.24 16.83 -7.21
CA LYS A 199 7.39 17.78 -7.92
C LYS A 199 6.14 18.21 -7.18
N LEU A 200 5.97 17.77 -5.93
CA LEU A 200 4.83 18.19 -5.11
C LEU A 200 4.85 19.71 -4.90
N LYS A 201 3.73 20.34 -5.19
CA LYS A 201 3.49 21.75 -4.89
C LYS A 201 3.29 21.98 -3.40
N ILE A 202 3.38 23.22 -2.93
CA ILE A 202 3.24 23.56 -1.50
C ILE A 202 1.88 23.11 -0.94
N GLU A 203 0.78 23.38 -1.67
CA GLU A 203 -0.58 23.00 -1.26
C GLU A 203 -0.81 21.50 -1.27
N GLU A 204 -0.18 20.78 -2.19
CA GLU A 204 -0.24 19.32 -2.28
C GLU A 204 0.55 18.68 -1.12
N ALA A 205 1.77 19.15 -0.87
CA ALA A 205 2.60 18.76 0.26
C ALA A 205 1.89 19.03 1.59
N ALA A 206 1.30 20.22 1.76
CA ALA A 206 0.54 20.58 2.95
C ALA A 206 -0.71 19.70 3.14
N THR A 207 -1.32 19.22 2.06
CA THR A 207 -2.44 18.28 2.10
C THR A 207 -2.01 16.93 2.63
N LEU A 208 -0.93 16.34 2.10
CA LEU A 208 -0.39 15.06 2.54
C LEU A 208 0.06 15.12 4.02
N VAL A 209 0.78 16.16 4.41
CA VAL A 209 1.14 16.38 5.83
C VAL A 209 -0.10 16.53 6.70
N GLY A 210 -1.13 17.18 6.19
CA GLY A 210 -2.41 17.28 6.89
C GLY A 210 -3.04 15.93 7.22
N MET A 211 -2.87 14.94 6.33
CA MET A 211 -3.34 13.56 6.54
C MET A 211 -2.55 12.83 7.64
N CYS A 212 -1.28 13.18 7.88
CA CYS A 212 -0.45 12.52 8.90
C CYS A 212 -1.08 12.54 10.30
N LYS A 213 -1.91 13.52 10.60
CA LYS A 213 -2.62 13.57 11.89
C LYS A 213 -3.65 12.46 12.08
N ASN A 214 -4.43 12.18 11.06
CA ASN A 214 -5.44 11.09 11.01
C ASN A 214 -5.88 10.88 9.56
N PRO A 215 -5.31 9.91 8.83
CA PRO A 215 -5.57 9.71 7.41
C PRO A 215 -7.03 9.40 7.11
N SER A 216 -7.71 8.65 8.00
CA SER A 216 -9.13 8.31 7.81
C SER A 216 -10.03 9.52 7.94
N TYR A 217 -9.75 10.41 8.90
CA TYR A 217 -10.54 11.60 9.17
C TYR A 217 -10.28 12.72 8.16
N TYR A 218 -9.03 12.85 7.69
CA TYR A 218 -8.60 13.86 6.71
C TYR A 218 -8.35 13.25 5.33
N ASN A 219 -9.18 12.28 4.91
CA ASN A 219 -9.09 11.68 3.58
C ASN A 219 -9.64 12.64 2.51
N PRO A 220 -8.82 13.17 1.60
CA PRO A 220 -9.24 14.18 0.63
C PRO A 220 -10.28 13.67 -0.38
N ARG A 221 -10.27 12.35 -0.65
CA ARG A 221 -11.26 11.71 -1.52
C ARG A 221 -12.65 11.66 -0.91
N ARG A 222 -12.74 11.45 0.42
CA ARG A 222 -14.03 11.31 1.13
C ARG A 222 -14.51 12.62 1.73
N PHE A 223 -13.59 13.46 2.20
CA PHE A 223 -13.87 14.62 3.02
C PHE A 223 -13.07 15.84 2.56
N ASN A 224 -13.32 16.27 1.30
CA ASN A 224 -12.57 17.34 0.64
C ASN A 224 -12.46 18.61 1.48
N GLU A 225 -13.60 19.20 1.90
CA GLU A 225 -13.62 20.45 2.66
C GLU A 225 -12.94 20.34 4.04
N ARG A 226 -13.10 19.20 4.72
CA ARG A 226 -12.41 18.96 6.00
C ARG A 226 -10.89 18.88 5.81
N THR A 227 -10.47 18.21 4.76
CA THR A 227 -9.04 18.08 4.40
C THR A 227 -8.48 19.41 3.96
N ARG A 228 -9.24 20.23 3.22
CA ARG A 228 -8.88 21.62 2.88
C ARG A 228 -8.65 22.46 4.13
N GLY A 229 -9.55 22.38 5.12
CA GLY A 229 -9.37 23.07 6.41
C GLY A 229 -8.09 22.61 7.14
N ARG A 230 -7.76 21.32 7.09
CA ARG A 230 -6.52 20.77 7.67
C ARG A 230 -5.28 21.20 6.89
N ARG A 231 -5.31 21.21 5.55
CA ARG A 231 -4.28 21.78 4.68
C ARG A 231 -3.97 23.21 5.08
N ASN A 232 -5.01 24.03 5.21
CA ASN A 232 -4.87 25.43 5.60
C ASN A 232 -4.26 25.60 7.01
N THR A 233 -4.50 24.64 7.93
CA THR A 233 -3.80 24.59 9.21
C THR A 233 -2.31 24.32 9.04
N VAL A 234 -1.92 23.40 8.17
CA VAL A 234 -0.50 23.11 7.84
C VAL A 234 0.18 24.34 7.25
N LEU A 235 -0.45 24.98 6.26
CA LEU A 235 0.05 26.23 5.65
C LEU A 235 0.27 27.35 6.70
N ASN A 236 -0.64 27.49 7.66
CA ASN A 236 -0.45 28.41 8.80
C ASN A 236 0.76 28.05 9.68
N GLN A 237 1.06 26.76 9.88
CA GLN A 237 2.26 26.35 10.61
C GLN A 237 3.54 26.64 9.81
N MET A 238 3.52 26.40 8.49
CA MET A 238 4.63 26.76 7.60
C MET A 238 4.92 28.28 7.63
N TYR A 239 3.88 29.12 7.62
CA TYR A 239 4.02 30.57 7.77
C TYR A 239 4.63 30.95 9.12
N LYS A 240 4.12 30.39 10.24
CA LYS A 240 4.68 30.63 11.58
C LYS A 240 6.13 30.19 11.70
N ALA A 241 6.51 29.13 11.00
CA ALA A 241 7.88 28.64 10.91
C ALA A 241 8.75 29.43 9.92
N LYS A 242 8.19 30.43 9.23
CA LYS A 242 8.86 31.28 8.23
C LYS A 242 9.32 30.50 6.98
N TYR A 243 8.68 29.39 6.64
CA TYR A 243 8.94 28.65 5.41
C TYR A 243 8.19 29.22 4.21
N ILE A 244 7.10 29.97 4.45
CA ILE A 244 6.36 30.69 3.41
C ILE A 244 6.04 32.12 3.93
N THR A 245 5.85 33.04 2.98
CA THR A 245 5.47 34.42 3.23
C THR A 245 3.98 34.56 3.51
N LYS A 246 3.54 35.72 4.02
CA LYS A 246 2.10 36.00 4.24
C LYS A 246 1.32 36.03 2.91
N ALA A 247 1.89 36.57 1.84
CA ALA A 247 1.28 36.62 0.53
C ALA A 247 1.05 35.22 -0.06
N GLU A 248 2.05 34.33 0.06
CA GLU A 248 1.92 32.93 -0.33
C GLU A 248 0.85 32.21 0.50
N LEU A 249 0.83 32.41 1.83
CA LEU A 249 -0.19 31.82 2.69
C LEU A 249 -1.61 32.19 2.21
N ASP A 250 -1.88 33.47 2.01
CA ASP A 250 -3.21 33.96 1.62
C ASP A 250 -3.62 33.42 0.24
N SER A 251 -2.69 33.40 -0.70
CA SER A 251 -2.90 32.84 -2.03
C SER A 251 -3.18 31.32 -1.97
N LEU A 252 -2.35 30.54 -1.27
CA LEU A 252 -2.48 29.08 -1.20
C LEU A 252 -3.75 28.62 -0.44
N GLN A 253 -4.17 29.37 0.59
CA GLN A 253 -5.40 29.07 1.32
C GLN A 253 -6.67 29.32 0.51
N ALA A 254 -6.63 30.27 -0.43
CA ALA A 254 -7.74 30.54 -1.34
C ALA A 254 -7.97 29.40 -2.35
N LEU A 255 -6.92 28.66 -2.72
CA LEU A 255 -7.02 27.56 -3.69
C LEU A 255 -8.00 26.46 -3.24
N PRO A 256 -8.82 25.96 -4.15
CA PRO A 256 -9.59 24.74 -3.90
C PRO A 256 -8.66 23.54 -3.65
N LEU A 257 -9.17 22.50 -3.04
CA LEU A 257 -8.45 21.23 -2.96
C LEU A 257 -8.82 20.37 -4.19
N GLU A 258 -7.94 20.39 -5.18
CA GLU A 258 -8.09 19.59 -6.40
C GLU A 258 -7.27 18.31 -6.30
N LEU A 259 -7.91 17.19 -6.62
CA LEU A 259 -7.28 15.88 -6.68
C LEU A 259 -7.17 15.42 -8.12
N LYS A 260 -6.02 14.91 -8.50
CA LYS A 260 -5.83 14.11 -9.72
C LYS A 260 -5.78 12.64 -9.32
N TYR A 261 -6.88 12.18 -8.69
CA TYR A 261 -6.92 10.87 -8.06
C TYR A 261 -6.76 9.75 -9.08
N THR A 262 -5.70 8.98 -8.93
CA THR A 262 -5.42 7.77 -9.71
C THR A 262 -5.61 6.56 -8.79
N ARG A 263 -6.58 5.69 -9.12
CA ARG A 263 -6.72 4.43 -8.38
C ARG A 263 -5.57 3.52 -8.75
N VAL A 264 -4.80 3.08 -7.78
CA VAL A 264 -3.77 2.06 -7.99
C VAL A 264 -4.28 0.75 -7.40
N ASP A 265 -4.58 -0.18 -8.29
CA ASP A 265 -4.86 -1.58 -7.97
C ASP A 265 -3.79 -2.43 -8.67
N HIS A 266 -3.43 -3.60 -8.12
CA HIS A 266 -2.54 -4.55 -8.80
C HIS A 266 -3.05 -4.99 -10.18
N LYS A 267 -4.32 -4.73 -10.49
CA LYS A 267 -4.96 -4.98 -11.78
C LYS A 267 -4.85 -3.80 -12.75
N GLU A 268 -4.55 -2.59 -12.26
CA GLU A 268 -4.42 -1.38 -13.08
C GLU A 268 -2.98 -1.21 -13.56
N GLY A 269 -2.80 -0.56 -14.73
CA GLY A 269 -1.53 -0.39 -15.42
C GLY A 269 -1.44 -1.23 -16.70
N LEU A 270 -0.44 -0.97 -17.50
CA LEU A 270 -0.24 -1.62 -18.79
C LEU A 270 -0.06 -3.13 -18.67
N ALA A 271 -0.51 -3.87 -19.67
CA ALA A 271 -0.31 -5.32 -19.82
C ALA A 271 -0.72 -6.15 -18.58
N PRO A 272 -1.96 -6.03 -18.03
CA PRO A 272 -2.34 -6.70 -16.79
C PRO A 272 -2.24 -8.23 -16.88
N TYR A 273 -2.54 -8.83 -18.02
CA TYR A 273 -2.40 -10.29 -18.23
C TYR A 273 -0.95 -10.74 -18.25
N PHE A 274 -0.07 -9.97 -18.89
CA PHE A 274 1.37 -10.25 -18.92
C PHE A 274 1.94 -10.18 -17.49
N ARG A 275 1.61 -9.15 -16.73
CA ARG A 275 2.05 -8.99 -15.32
C ARG A 275 1.57 -10.13 -14.44
N GLU A 276 0.32 -10.57 -14.60
CA GLU A 276 -0.21 -11.71 -13.85
C GLU A 276 0.50 -13.02 -14.25
N GLN A 277 0.77 -13.23 -15.52
CA GLN A 277 1.54 -14.39 -15.98
C GLN A 277 2.98 -14.36 -15.42
N LEU A 278 3.62 -13.20 -15.44
CA LEU A 278 4.94 -13.01 -14.85
C LEU A 278 4.95 -13.32 -13.35
N ARG A 279 3.94 -12.84 -12.61
CA ARG A 279 3.75 -13.15 -11.20
C ARG A 279 3.62 -14.65 -10.95
N LEU A 280 2.73 -15.30 -11.66
CA LEU A 280 2.51 -16.76 -11.55
C LEU A 280 3.78 -17.55 -11.85
N MET A 281 4.51 -17.15 -12.87
CA MET A 281 5.77 -17.79 -13.27
C MET A 281 6.84 -17.62 -12.18
N MET A 282 7.09 -16.39 -11.70
CA MET A 282 8.14 -16.11 -10.71
C MET A 282 7.85 -16.70 -9.33
N THR A 283 6.57 -16.81 -8.95
CA THR A 283 6.16 -17.37 -7.65
C THR A 283 5.79 -18.86 -7.71
N ALA A 284 5.97 -19.52 -8.85
CA ALA A 284 5.68 -20.94 -8.99
C ALA A 284 6.49 -21.76 -7.99
N LYS A 285 5.87 -22.79 -7.43
CA LYS A 285 6.53 -23.78 -6.56
C LYS A 285 7.03 -24.95 -7.39
N LYS A 286 7.99 -25.70 -6.84
CA LYS A 286 8.45 -26.95 -7.45
C LYS A 286 7.27 -27.91 -7.61
N PRO A 287 6.99 -28.40 -8.83
CA PRO A 287 5.88 -29.31 -9.06
C PRO A 287 6.01 -30.61 -8.26
N VAL A 288 4.97 -30.99 -7.54
CA VAL A 288 4.89 -32.24 -6.77
C VAL A 288 3.72 -33.06 -7.29
N LYS A 289 3.96 -34.26 -7.80
CA LYS A 289 2.96 -35.09 -8.49
C LYS A 289 1.68 -35.33 -7.67
N SER A 290 1.79 -35.42 -6.35
CA SER A 290 0.64 -35.62 -5.45
C SER A 290 -0.33 -34.42 -5.37
N GLU A 291 0.10 -33.23 -5.80
CA GLU A 291 -0.74 -32.01 -5.82
C GLU A 291 -1.59 -31.89 -7.09
N TYR A 292 -1.30 -32.73 -8.11
CA TYR A 292 -2.01 -32.73 -9.39
C TYR A 292 -3.03 -33.88 -9.41
N ARG A 293 -4.23 -33.56 -9.88
CA ARG A 293 -5.28 -34.59 -10.08
C ARG A 293 -4.96 -35.41 -11.32
N GLY A 294 -5.51 -36.65 -11.44
CA GLY A 294 -5.20 -37.53 -12.52
C GLY A 294 -5.44 -36.94 -13.95
N TRP A 295 -6.43 -36.07 -14.10
CA TRP A 295 -6.72 -35.35 -15.34
C TRP A 295 -5.75 -34.17 -15.63
N GLU A 296 -4.93 -33.78 -14.65
CA GLU A 296 -3.91 -32.72 -14.77
C GLU A 296 -2.50 -33.29 -15.07
N ALA A 297 -2.41 -34.55 -15.47
CA ALA A 297 -1.11 -35.17 -15.71
C ALA A 297 -0.25 -34.44 -16.75
N GLN A 298 -0.87 -33.91 -17.83
CA GLN A 298 -0.14 -33.11 -18.82
C GLN A 298 0.38 -31.81 -18.21
N LYS A 299 -0.43 -31.13 -17.40
CA LYS A 299 -0.03 -29.92 -16.71
C LYS A 299 1.16 -30.15 -15.77
N PHE A 300 1.18 -31.29 -15.05
CA PHE A 300 2.34 -31.66 -14.22
C PHE A 300 3.63 -31.81 -15.05
N ILE A 301 3.53 -32.40 -16.25
CA ILE A 301 4.67 -32.56 -17.17
C ILE A 301 5.15 -31.18 -17.64
N ASP A 302 4.22 -30.32 -18.09
CA ASP A 302 4.53 -29.00 -18.62
C ASP A 302 5.16 -28.11 -17.50
N ASP A 303 4.59 -28.12 -16.31
CA ASP A 303 5.12 -27.37 -15.15
C ASP A 303 6.51 -27.91 -14.73
N SER A 304 6.74 -29.23 -14.83
CA SER A 304 8.03 -29.85 -14.51
C SER A 304 9.11 -29.46 -15.53
N ILE A 305 8.76 -29.44 -16.82
CA ILE A 305 9.64 -28.97 -17.88
C ILE A 305 9.96 -27.48 -17.71
N ALA A 306 8.95 -26.66 -17.43
CA ALA A 306 9.13 -25.24 -17.16
C ALA A 306 10.02 -25.01 -15.95
N TRP A 307 9.82 -25.77 -14.86
CA TRP A 307 10.67 -25.70 -13.67
C TRP A 307 12.13 -26.03 -14.01
N ALA A 308 12.39 -27.05 -14.82
CA ALA A 308 13.74 -27.48 -15.15
C ALA A 308 14.47 -26.51 -16.09
N ASN A 309 13.76 -26.00 -17.11
CA ASN A 309 14.37 -25.32 -18.24
C ASN A 309 14.17 -23.79 -18.25
N ASN A 310 13.16 -23.26 -17.56
CA ASN A 310 12.92 -21.83 -17.52
C ASN A 310 13.47 -21.22 -16.21
N PRO A 311 14.50 -20.37 -16.27
CA PRO A 311 15.09 -19.76 -15.07
C PRO A 311 14.12 -18.84 -14.32
N LEU A 312 13.12 -18.27 -14.99
CA LEU A 312 12.10 -17.42 -14.37
C LEU A 312 11.01 -18.23 -13.65
N TYR A 313 10.78 -19.48 -14.05
CA TYR A 313 9.75 -20.31 -13.44
C TYR A 313 10.19 -20.77 -12.05
N GLY A 314 9.51 -20.24 -11.02
CA GLY A 314 9.88 -20.43 -9.63
C GLY A 314 11.11 -19.63 -9.19
N TRP A 315 11.38 -18.48 -9.81
CA TRP A 315 12.55 -17.66 -9.50
C TRP A 315 12.64 -17.29 -8.01
N CYS A 316 11.52 -16.89 -7.41
CA CYS A 316 11.47 -16.56 -5.98
C CYS A 316 11.76 -17.74 -5.06
N GLU A 317 11.45 -18.97 -5.51
CA GLU A 317 11.67 -20.21 -4.77
C GLU A 317 13.10 -20.74 -4.92
N LYS A 318 13.69 -20.55 -6.11
CA LYS A 318 15.03 -21.04 -6.46
C LYS A 318 16.16 -20.15 -5.94
N ASN A 319 15.88 -18.86 -5.75
CA ASN A 319 16.89 -17.89 -5.32
C ASN A 319 16.71 -17.52 -3.86
N VAL A 320 17.84 -17.34 -3.16
CA VAL A 320 17.90 -16.96 -1.75
C VAL A 320 18.68 -15.68 -1.59
N LYS A 321 18.30 -14.88 -0.60
CA LYS A 321 19.00 -13.66 -0.20
C LYS A 321 20.25 -13.99 0.60
N ALA A 322 21.07 -12.98 0.87
CA ALA A 322 22.30 -13.14 1.66
C ALA A 322 22.05 -13.69 3.08
N ASP A 323 20.85 -13.43 3.64
CA ASP A 323 20.40 -13.95 4.94
C ASP A 323 19.86 -15.40 4.89
N GLY A 324 19.92 -16.06 3.71
CA GLY A 324 19.41 -17.41 3.49
C GLY A 324 17.89 -17.50 3.30
N THR A 325 17.15 -16.40 3.36
CA THR A 325 15.71 -16.39 3.12
C THR A 325 15.39 -16.31 1.63
N LYS A 326 14.24 -16.85 1.22
CA LYS A 326 13.78 -16.79 -0.17
C LYS A 326 13.28 -15.39 -0.52
N TYR A 327 13.38 -15.05 -1.80
CA TYR A 327 12.80 -13.80 -2.29
C TYR A 327 11.28 -13.81 -2.26
N ASN A 328 10.70 -12.68 -1.89
CA ASN A 328 9.26 -12.44 -1.94
C ASN A 328 8.97 -11.29 -2.91
N ILE A 329 8.31 -11.60 -4.03
CA ILE A 329 7.98 -10.64 -5.08
C ILE A 329 7.13 -9.45 -4.58
N TYR A 330 6.44 -9.61 -3.45
CA TYR A 330 5.54 -8.57 -2.93
C TYR A 330 6.19 -7.63 -1.90
N THR A 331 7.35 -8.01 -1.36
CA THR A 331 7.90 -7.32 -0.18
C THR A 331 9.38 -6.95 -0.29
N ASP A 332 10.10 -7.49 -1.27
CA ASP A 332 11.55 -7.36 -1.33
C ASP A 332 12.04 -6.32 -2.35
N GLY A 333 11.15 -5.50 -2.91
CA GLY A 333 11.50 -4.36 -3.76
C GLY A 333 12.25 -4.72 -5.04
N LEU A 334 11.90 -5.85 -5.66
CA LEU A 334 12.57 -6.30 -6.89
C LEU A 334 12.33 -5.31 -8.03
N LYS A 335 13.35 -5.04 -8.81
CA LYS A 335 13.24 -4.32 -10.10
C LYS A 335 13.23 -5.36 -11.21
N ILE A 336 12.08 -5.52 -11.87
CA ILE A 336 11.85 -6.55 -12.88
C ILE A 336 11.81 -5.88 -14.25
N TYR A 337 12.87 -6.06 -15.01
CA TYR A 337 13.00 -5.49 -16.35
C TYR A 337 12.42 -6.46 -17.38
N THR A 338 11.56 -5.94 -18.27
CA THR A 338 10.92 -6.72 -19.32
C THR A 338 11.32 -6.19 -20.69
N THR A 339 11.10 -6.99 -21.72
CA THR A 339 11.28 -6.60 -23.12
C THR A 339 10.06 -5.94 -23.73
N LEU A 340 9.01 -5.68 -22.94
CA LEU A 340 7.78 -5.07 -23.38
C LEU A 340 7.99 -3.58 -23.64
N ASP A 341 7.65 -3.10 -24.82
CA ASP A 341 7.61 -1.68 -25.16
C ASP A 341 6.30 -1.06 -24.66
N ALA A 342 6.40 -0.07 -23.77
CA ALA A 342 5.23 0.54 -23.14
C ALA A 342 4.38 1.33 -24.12
N GLN A 343 4.99 1.98 -25.13
CA GLN A 343 4.27 2.75 -26.12
C GLN A 343 3.50 1.84 -27.09
N MET A 344 4.12 0.76 -27.58
CA MET A 344 3.44 -0.24 -28.42
C MET A 344 2.30 -0.92 -27.67
N GLN A 345 2.50 -1.23 -26.40
CA GLN A 345 1.45 -1.81 -25.54
C GLN A 345 0.25 -0.86 -25.40
N ARG A 346 0.48 0.44 -25.19
CA ARG A 346 -0.59 1.46 -25.14
C ARG A 346 -1.37 1.50 -26.43
N TYR A 347 -0.70 1.51 -27.57
CA TYR A 347 -1.39 1.50 -28.88
C TYR A 347 -2.23 0.23 -29.06
N ALA A 348 -1.74 -0.93 -28.64
CA ALA A 348 -2.48 -2.18 -28.71
C ALA A 348 -3.73 -2.15 -27.81
N GLU A 349 -3.60 -1.69 -26.56
CA GLU A 349 -4.72 -1.58 -25.62
C GLU A 349 -5.75 -0.55 -26.11
N GLU A 350 -5.33 0.60 -26.63
CA GLU A 350 -6.20 1.62 -27.22
C GLU A 350 -6.96 1.09 -28.45
N ALA A 351 -6.28 0.34 -29.32
CA ALA A 351 -6.91 -0.29 -30.48
C ALA A 351 -7.97 -1.31 -30.07
N VAL A 352 -7.68 -2.11 -29.02
CA VAL A 352 -8.63 -3.07 -28.45
C VAL A 352 -9.84 -2.34 -27.84
N GLU A 353 -9.59 -1.30 -27.06
CA GLU A 353 -10.67 -0.51 -26.45
C GLU A 353 -11.60 0.12 -27.53
N LYS A 354 -11.02 0.77 -28.53
CA LYS A 354 -11.77 1.40 -29.61
C LYS A 354 -12.56 0.40 -30.44
N HIS A 355 -11.93 -0.68 -30.90
CA HIS A 355 -12.56 -1.61 -31.80
C HIS A 355 -13.39 -2.66 -31.07
N LEU A 356 -12.86 -3.32 -30.06
CA LEU A 356 -13.59 -4.34 -29.31
C LEU A 356 -14.62 -3.71 -28.37
N GLY A 357 -14.21 -2.76 -27.56
CA GLY A 357 -15.06 -2.10 -26.57
C GLY A 357 -16.07 -1.15 -27.20
N GLY A 358 -15.63 -0.30 -28.13
CA GLY A 358 -16.45 0.74 -28.74
C GLY A 358 -17.35 0.25 -29.88
N TYR A 359 -16.96 -0.81 -30.60
CA TYR A 359 -17.69 -1.25 -31.79
C TYR A 359 -18.27 -2.66 -31.65
N LEU A 360 -17.46 -3.69 -31.42
CA LEU A 360 -17.93 -5.08 -31.41
C LEU A 360 -18.79 -5.42 -30.19
N GLN A 361 -18.38 -4.99 -28.99
CA GLN A 361 -19.08 -5.33 -27.74
C GLN A 361 -20.52 -4.79 -27.70
N PRO A 362 -20.79 -3.52 -28.05
CA PRO A 362 -22.17 -3.02 -28.13
C PRO A 362 -23.03 -3.80 -29.11
N ARG A 363 -22.48 -4.19 -30.26
CA ARG A 363 -23.19 -5.01 -31.26
C ARG A 363 -23.50 -6.40 -30.75
N PHE A 364 -22.53 -7.02 -30.06
CA PHE A 364 -22.75 -8.31 -29.43
C PHE A 364 -23.86 -8.25 -28.38
N PHE A 365 -23.86 -7.23 -27.53
CA PHE A 365 -24.94 -7.04 -26.56
C PHE A 365 -26.29 -6.83 -27.22
N ALA A 366 -26.35 -6.03 -28.28
CA ALA A 366 -27.58 -5.80 -29.02
C ALA A 366 -28.12 -7.09 -29.68
N GLU A 367 -27.24 -7.91 -30.30
CA GLU A 367 -27.59 -9.20 -30.87
C GLU A 367 -28.14 -10.18 -29.83
N LYS A 368 -27.51 -10.22 -28.66
CA LYS A 368 -27.87 -11.15 -27.58
C LYS A 368 -29.02 -10.67 -26.70
N LYS A 369 -29.46 -9.42 -26.83
CA LYS A 369 -30.55 -8.84 -26.02
C LYS A 369 -31.84 -9.65 -26.17
N GLY A 370 -32.40 -10.08 -25.03
CA GLY A 370 -33.64 -10.85 -24.99
C GLY A 370 -33.54 -12.32 -25.42
N ARG A 371 -32.33 -12.82 -25.74
CA ARG A 371 -32.12 -14.22 -26.07
C ARG A 371 -31.94 -15.09 -24.82
N SER A 372 -32.74 -16.16 -24.69
CA SER A 372 -32.69 -17.08 -23.55
C SER A 372 -31.35 -17.84 -23.42
N TYR A 373 -30.59 -17.95 -24.51
CA TYR A 373 -29.30 -18.61 -24.52
C TYR A 373 -28.11 -17.64 -24.26
N ALA A 374 -28.37 -16.33 -24.19
CA ALA A 374 -27.30 -15.36 -23.96
C ALA A 374 -26.53 -15.61 -22.64
N PRO A 375 -25.22 -15.39 -22.62
CA PRO A 375 -24.33 -14.88 -23.69
C PRO A 375 -23.81 -15.96 -24.66
N PHE A 376 -24.22 -17.18 -24.50
CA PHE A 376 -23.68 -18.34 -25.21
C PHE A 376 -24.15 -18.42 -26.69
N SER A 377 -23.59 -19.37 -27.41
CA SER A 377 -24.06 -19.71 -28.77
C SER A 377 -25.44 -20.36 -28.73
N ARG A 378 -26.22 -20.19 -29.78
CA ARG A 378 -27.51 -20.87 -29.98
C ARG A 378 -27.33 -22.40 -30.07
N SER A 379 -26.16 -22.88 -30.52
CA SER A 379 -25.87 -24.32 -30.65
C SER A 379 -25.60 -25.03 -29.32
N ILE A 380 -25.38 -24.31 -28.23
CA ILE A 380 -25.12 -24.87 -26.91
C ILE A 380 -26.46 -25.20 -26.23
N THR A 381 -26.62 -26.43 -25.76
CA THR A 381 -27.85 -26.86 -25.05
C THR A 381 -28.02 -26.13 -23.71
N ARG A 382 -29.20 -26.26 -23.13
CA ARG A 382 -29.48 -25.66 -21.82
C ARG A 382 -28.62 -26.31 -20.73
N GLU A 383 -28.48 -27.61 -20.76
CA GLU A 383 -27.73 -28.43 -19.81
C GLU A 383 -26.24 -28.06 -19.86
N GLU A 384 -25.69 -27.91 -21.06
CA GLU A 384 -24.30 -27.47 -21.24
C GLU A 384 -24.06 -26.06 -20.70
N ARG A 385 -25.00 -25.11 -20.91
CA ARG A 385 -24.91 -23.76 -20.35
C ARG A 385 -24.92 -23.75 -18.84
N GLU A 386 -25.83 -24.54 -18.25
CA GLU A 386 -25.91 -24.68 -16.78
C GLU A 386 -24.62 -25.32 -16.23
N ALA A 387 -24.07 -26.31 -16.88
CA ALA A 387 -22.80 -26.93 -16.50
C ALA A 387 -21.60 -25.97 -16.59
N ILE A 388 -21.55 -25.08 -17.63
CA ILE A 388 -20.53 -24.04 -17.74
C ILE A 388 -20.64 -23.02 -16.60
N LEU A 389 -21.85 -22.62 -16.25
CA LEU A 389 -22.08 -21.67 -15.15
C LEU A 389 -21.77 -22.29 -13.78
N ASP A 390 -22.17 -23.52 -13.53
CA ASP A 390 -21.87 -24.26 -12.31
C ASP A 390 -20.36 -24.44 -12.11
N ARG A 391 -19.65 -24.81 -13.18
CA ARG A 391 -18.17 -24.89 -13.15
C ARG A 391 -17.55 -23.55 -12.80
N ALA A 392 -17.99 -22.46 -13.44
CA ALA A 392 -17.48 -21.13 -13.19
C ALA A 392 -17.82 -20.65 -11.75
N MET A 393 -18.99 -20.97 -11.23
CA MET A 393 -19.37 -20.74 -9.84
C MET A 393 -18.42 -21.45 -8.89
N LYS A 394 -18.15 -22.74 -9.10
CA LYS A 394 -17.26 -23.57 -8.27
C LYS A 394 -15.79 -23.11 -8.33
N GLN A 395 -15.38 -22.48 -9.41
CA GLN A 395 -14.03 -21.90 -9.57
C GLN A 395 -13.88 -20.53 -8.93
N SER A 396 -14.96 -19.86 -8.50
CA SER A 396 -14.90 -18.53 -7.90
C SER A 396 -14.33 -18.55 -6.49
N ASP A 397 -13.66 -17.45 -6.10
CA ASP A 397 -13.13 -17.27 -4.74
C ASP A 397 -14.25 -17.27 -3.69
N ARG A 398 -15.41 -16.71 -4.02
CA ARG A 398 -16.59 -16.72 -3.16
C ARG A 398 -17.02 -18.15 -2.81
N TYR A 399 -17.11 -19.03 -3.81
CA TYR A 399 -17.47 -20.44 -3.58
C TYR A 399 -16.44 -21.12 -2.68
N ARG A 400 -15.15 -20.94 -2.99
CA ARG A 400 -14.05 -21.53 -2.21
C ARG A 400 -14.05 -21.06 -0.75
N ALA A 401 -14.23 -19.75 -0.52
CA ALA A 401 -14.32 -19.18 0.82
C ALA A 401 -15.53 -19.71 1.61
N MET A 402 -16.71 -19.79 0.98
CA MET A 402 -17.92 -20.35 1.61
C MET A 402 -17.76 -21.84 1.94
N LYS A 403 -17.14 -22.62 1.04
CA LYS A 403 -16.84 -24.04 1.33
C LYS A 403 -15.84 -24.19 2.47
N ALA A 404 -14.81 -23.38 2.51
CA ALA A 404 -13.82 -23.38 3.59
C ALA A 404 -14.44 -23.01 4.96
N SER A 405 -15.47 -22.15 4.98
CA SER A 405 -16.23 -21.80 6.18
C SER A 405 -17.30 -22.84 6.59
N GLY A 406 -17.42 -23.96 5.86
CA GLY A 406 -18.36 -25.03 6.18
C GLY A 406 -19.79 -24.81 5.69
N ALA A 407 -20.04 -23.86 4.78
CA ALA A 407 -21.37 -23.61 4.24
C ALA A 407 -21.90 -24.80 3.42
N SER A 408 -23.21 -25.10 3.59
CA SER A 408 -23.90 -26.16 2.82
C SER A 408 -24.07 -25.73 1.35
N ASP A 409 -24.28 -26.71 0.45
CA ASP A 409 -24.50 -26.41 -0.97
C ASP A 409 -25.77 -25.57 -1.21
N GLU A 410 -26.78 -25.73 -0.37
CA GLU A 410 -27.99 -24.91 -0.42
C GLU A 410 -27.75 -23.47 -0.01
N GLN A 411 -26.99 -23.26 1.06
CA GLN A 411 -26.57 -21.91 1.50
C GLN A 411 -25.72 -21.21 0.42
N ILE A 412 -24.81 -21.94 -0.22
CA ILE A 412 -23.98 -21.41 -1.30
C ILE A 412 -24.86 -21.03 -2.50
N ARG A 413 -25.76 -21.90 -2.95
CA ARG A 413 -26.67 -21.59 -4.06
C ARG A 413 -27.53 -20.37 -3.76
N LYS A 414 -28.09 -20.25 -2.57
CA LYS A 414 -28.86 -19.09 -2.13
C LYS A 414 -28.01 -17.81 -2.19
N ALA A 415 -26.77 -17.86 -1.70
CA ALA A 415 -25.85 -16.71 -1.74
C ALA A 415 -25.48 -16.28 -3.17
N PHE A 416 -25.47 -17.22 -4.13
CA PHE A 416 -25.14 -16.91 -5.54
C PHE A 416 -26.33 -16.35 -6.33
N ILE A 417 -27.57 -16.54 -5.89
CA ILE A 417 -28.76 -15.96 -6.53
C ILE A 417 -29.26 -14.69 -5.83
N THR A 418 -28.76 -14.38 -4.63
CA THR A 418 -29.14 -13.16 -3.90
C THR A 418 -28.36 -11.97 -4.42
N PRO A 419 -29.02 -10.87 -4.86
CA PRO A 419 -28.33 -9.66 -5.30
C PRO A 419 -27.52 -9.02 -4.18
N VAL A 420 -26.32 -8.55 -4.52
CA VAL A 420 -25.41 -7.85 -3.61
C VAL A 420 -24.76 -6.69 -4.36
N GLU A 421 -24.36 -5.67 -3.63
CA GLU A 421 -23.55 -4.58 -4.20
C GLU A 421 -22.20 -5.14 -4.64
N MET A 422 -21.82 -4.85 -5.86
CA MET A 422 -20.56 -5.29 -6.43
C MET A 422 -20.07 -4.35 -7.52
N GLN A 423 -18.78 -4.41 -7.77
CA GLN A 423 -18.16 -3.73 -8.89
C GLN A 423 -17.93 -4.72 -10.04
N VAL A 424 -18.35 -4.37 -11.24
CA VAL A 424 -18.18 -5.18 -12.45
C VAL A 424 -17.37 -4.44 -13.50
N PHE A 425 -16.69 -5.20 -14.34
CA PHE A 425 -15.88 -4.66 -15.44
C PHE A 425 -16.76 -4.09 -16.54
N SER A 426 -16.32 -2.97 -17.13
CA SER A 426 -16.72 -2.53 -18.47
C SER A 426 -15.52 -1.98 -19.22
N TYR A 427 -15.61 -1.83 -20.55
CA TYR A 427 -14.55 -1.20 -21.35
C TYR A 427 -14.35 0.30 -21.02
N GLN A 428 -15.32 0.95 -20.39
CA GLN A 428 -15.25 2.32 -19.93
C GLN A 428 -14.81 2.46 -18.45
N GLY A 429 -14.33 1.37 -17.85
CA GLY A 429 -13.95 1.32 -16.45
C GLY A 429 -14.90 0.47 -15.60
N SER A 430 -14.61 0.34 -14.32
CA SER A 430 -15.43 -0.46 -13.40
C SER A 430 -16.73 0.26 -13.06
N ILE A 431 -17.84 -0.48 -13.05
CA ILE A 431 -19.20 0.02 -12.74
C ILE A 431 -19.66 -0.58 -11.42
N ASP A 432 -20.11 0.27 -10.49
CA ASP A 432 -20.79 -0.18 -9.27
C ASP A 432 -22.25 -0.52 -9.59
N THR A 433 -22.69 -1.71 -9.20
CA THR A 433 -24.02 -2.23 -9.51
C THR A 433 -24.50 -3.20 -8.44
N ILE A 434 -25.81 -3.49 -8.47
CA ILE A 434 -26.44 -4.50 -7.63
C ILE A 434 -26.89 -5.64 -8.54
N MET A 435 -26.26 -6.81 -8.40
CA MET A 435 -26.67 -8.01 -9.12
C MET A 435 -26.31 -9.28 -8.33
N SER A 436 -26.89 -10.42 -8.73
CA SER A 436 -26.50 -11.69 -8.10
C SER A 436 -25.10 -12.12 -8.54
N PRO A 437 -24.33 -12.81 -7.70
CA PRO A 437 -23.01 -13.35 -8.08
C PRO A 437 -23.10 -14.27 -9.31
N LEU A 438 -24.19 -14.99 -9.50
CA LEU A 438 -24.38 -15.82 -10.69
C LEU A 438 -24.59 -14.96 -11.96
N ASP A 439 -25.33 -13.87 -11.84
CA ASP A 439 -25.52 -12.94 -12.96
C ASP A 439 -24.23 -12.19 -13.29
N SER A 440 -23.39 -11.90 -12.28
CA SER A 440 -22.06 -11.33 -12.54
C SER A 440 -21.16 -12.29 -13.33
N ILE A 441 -21.26 -13.58 -13.08
CA ILE A 441 -20.57 -14.61 -13.88
C ILE A 441 -21.07 -14.62 -15.34
N ARG A 442 -22.40 -14.57 -15.54
CA ARG A 442 -22.98 -14.45 -16.89
C ARG A 442 -22.54 -13.18 -17.60
N TYR A 443 -22.55 -12.07 -16.89
CA TYR A 443 -22.11 -10.77 -17.38
C TYR A 443 -20.65 -10.83 -17.83
N GLN A 444 -19.74 -11.38 -17.02
CA GLN A 444 -18.34 -11.57 -17.41
C GLN A 444 -18.14 -12.45 -18.64
N LYS A 445 -18.98 -13.47 -18.80
CA LYS A 445 -18.95 -14.34 -20.00
C LYS A 445 -19.50 -13.65 -21.26
N SER A 446 -20.17 -12.51 -21.12
CA SER A 446 -20.65 -11.71 -22.25
C SER A 446 -19.58 -10.83 -22.88
N PHE A 447 -18.40 -10.70 -22.26
CA PHE A 447 -17.32 -9.88 -22.81
C PHE A 447 -16.50 -10.64 -23.84
N LEU A 448 -16.33 -10.03 -24.99
CA LEU A 448 -15.41 -10.47 -26.02
C LEU A 448 -13.98 -10.30 -25.49
N ARG A 449 -13.10 -11.20 -25.88
CA ARG A 449 -11.68 -11.20 -25.51
C ARG A 449 -10.84 -11.34 -26.75
N VAL A 450 -9.68 -10.70 -26.76
CA VAL A 450 -8.71 -10.77 -27.83
C VAL A 450 -7.33 -11.03 -27.24
N GLY A 451 -6.54 -11.86 -27.92
CA GLY A 451 -5.10 -11.98 -27.71
C GLY A 451 -4.39 -11.37 -28.90
N PHE A 452 -3.46 -10.47 -28.64
CA PHE A 452 -2.63 -9.83 -29.65
C PHE A 452 -1.18 -9.84 -29.19
N MET A 453 -0.26 -10.13 -30.11
CA MET A 453 1.19 -10.09 -29.85
C MET A 453 1.89 -9.56 -31.10
N SER A 454 2.75 -8.55 -30.90
CA SER A 454 3.69 -8.07 -31.92
C SER A 454 5.10 -8.22 -31.34
N MET A 455 6.00 -8.76 -32.11
CA MET A 455 7.42 -8.96 -31.73
C MET A 455 8.32 -8.38 -32.79
N ASP A 456 9.41 -7.73 -32.34
CA ASP A 456 10.48 -7.33 -33.24
C ASP A 456 11.26 -8.58 -33.67
N CYS A 457 11.48 -8.72 -34.96
CA CYS A 457 12.26 -9.82 -35.53
C CYS A 457 13.73 -9.81 -35.09
N LEU A 458 14.26 -8.66 -34.68
CA LEU A 458 15.61 -8.52 -34.15
C LEU A 458 15.83 -9.19 -32.78
N LEU A 459 14.79 -9.50 -32.06
CA LEU A 459 14.88 -10.28 -30.79
C LEU A 459 15.34 -11.73 -31.01
N TYR A 460 15.31 -12.24 -32.24
CA TYR A 460 15.81 -13.59 -32.58
C TYR A 460 17.29 -13.60 -32.94
N THR A 461 17.95 -12.46 -33.07
CA THR A 461 19.38 -12.32 -33.33
C THR A 461 20.18 -12.05 -32.07
N SER A 462 19.96 -12.80 -30.97
CA SER A 462 21.05 -12.90 -30.00
C SER A 462 22.21 -13.62 -30.74
N PRO A 463 23.43 -13.07 -30.77
CA PRO A 463 24.55 -13.72 -31.45
C PRO A 463 24.68 -15.14 -30.91
N SER A 464 24.69 -16.10 -31.83
CA SER A 464 25.01 -17.46 -31.49
C SER A 464 26.36 -17.48 -30.79
N PRO A 465 26.57 -18.31 -29.75
CA PRO A 465 27.89 -18.48 -29.14
C PRO A 465 28.99 -18.94 -30.15
N ARG A 466 28.63 -19.14 -31.41
CA ARG A 466 29.56 -19.45 -32.51
C ARG A 466 30.06 -18.20 -33.26
N ASP A 467 29.50 -17.02 -32.97
CA ASP A 467 29.83 -15.75 -33.61
C ASP A 467 30.70 -14.84 -32.71
N SER A 468 31.22 -15.36 -31.59
CA SER A 468 32.18 -14.72 -30.70
C SER A 468 33.54 -15.40 -30.72
#